data_bccdeaaf75c08678f84e1cd489ba7c98
#
_entry.id   bccdeaaf75c08678f84e1cd489ba7c98
#
_cell.length_a   1.000
_cell.length_b   1.000
_cell.length_c   1.000
_cell.angle_alpha   90.00
_cell.angle_beta   90.00
_cell.angle_gamma   90.00
#
_symmetry.space_group_name_H-M   'P 1'
#
loop_
_entity.id
_entity.type
_entity.pdbx_description
1 polymer ?
#
loop_
_entity_poly.entity_id
_entity_poly.type
_entity_poly.pdbx_seq_one_letter_code
_entity_poly.pdbx_strand_id
1 'polypeptide(L)'
;MMWSEKYRPKNILDLVGNEEARKSLVEWFTKWKKGTKPILLIGPPGIGKTTLANLAAKQFNYDLISLNASDVRNRQNIQEILSPVLGNQTVFGTPMIFIDEVDGVHGRADYGGTEAIIKILKEATVPIVLAANSDLSKKMQSIKKNVQTIRFRPLPPRLLQFYLNKILQSEDAKISPDSLMKLIKESGGDIRSMINFAQALVTGFNPPTEKSFEILDVEEGVNAFYKSNSVDEARSILYSLRIDPREKINAFYSSVITSNISADDMQKFLQIISTADMLYGKIMKTQQWRLLRYLDAILLGLYKKNLPIRYSKYNLSWPILNRIRWDGAKIKSLVGLLAKDMHVSKSTFSSIYFRFLLLCIKNKKIDLELDESLEEIVQKEIDLIK
;
A
#
# COMPACT_ATOMS: atom_id res chain seq x y z
N MET A 1 -25.14 -18.34 5.48
CA MET A 1 -24.06 -18.48 4.47
C MET A 1 -23.95 -17.14 3.74
N MET A 2 -22.73 -16.66 3.44
CA MET A 2 -22.58 -15.40 2.71
C MET A 2 -23.06 -15.55 1.26
N TRP A 3 -23.82 -14.60 0.78
CA TRP A 3 -24.34 -14.63 -0.61
C TRP A 3 -23.22 -14.61 -1.64
N SER A 4 -22.12 -13.93 -1.38
CA SER A 4 -20.94 -13.92 -2.26
C SER A 4 -20.32 -15.32 -2.47
N GLU A 5 -20.48 -16.24 -1.52
CA GLU A 5 -20.06 -17.63 -1.68
C GLU A 5 -21.18 -18.53 -2.22
N LYS A 6 -22.45 -18.30 -1.79
CA LYS A 6 -23.62 -19.06 -2.26
C LYS A 6 -23.84 -18.89 -3.77
N TYR A 7 -23.68 -17.67 -4.28
CA TYR A 7 -23.87 -17.33 -5.70
C TYR A 7 -22.56 -17.26 -6.48
N ARG A 8 -21.48 -17.83 -5.95
CA ARG A 8 -20.23 -17.94 -6.67
C ARG A 8 -20.42 -18.77 -7.94
N PRO A 9 -20.03 -18.28 -9.12
CA PRO A 9 -20.15 -19.02 -10.36
C PRO A 9 -19.53 -20.40 -10.29
N LYS A 10 -20.20 -21.40 -10.82
CA LYS A 10 -19.74 -22.81 -10.86
C LYS A 10 -19.14 -23.17 -12.22
N ASN A 11 -19.49 -22.44 -13.29
CA ASN A 11 -18.99 -22.62 -14.63
C ASN A 11 -18.50 -21.27 -15.19
N ILE A 12 -17.62 -21.30 -16.19
CA ILE A 12 -17.13 -20.06 -16.85
C ILE A 12 -18.27 -19.29 -17.50
N LEU A 13 -19.30 -19.95 -17.99
CA LEU A 13 -20.47 -19.33 -18.60
C LEU A 13 -21.34 -18.55 -17.61
N ASP A 14 -21.32 -18.93 -16.33
CA ASP A 14 -22.09 -18.27 -15.26
C ASP A 14 -21.45 -16.94 -14.81
N LEU A 15 -20.21 -16.67 -15.21
CA LEU A 15 -19.54 -15.41 -14.90
C LEU A 15 -20.21 -14.26 -15.65
N VAL A 16 -20.45 -13.18 -14.92
CA VAL A 16 -21.11 -11.99 -15.46
C VAL A 16 -20.06 -11.01 -16.01
N GLY A 17 -20.23 -10.58 -17.25
CA GLY A 17 -19.37 -9.61 -17.91
C GLY A 17 -17.98 -10.11 -18.31
N ASN A 18 -17.14 -9.20 -18.79
CA ASN A 18 -15.78 -9.46 -19.25
C ASN A 18 -15.65 -10.66 -20.24
N GLU A 19 -16.59 -10.75 -21.20
CA GLU A 19 -16.68 -11.89 -22.14
C GLU A 19 -15.43 -12.06 -22.98
N GLU A 20 -14.85 -10.96 -23.46
CA GLU A 20 -13.60 -10.98 -24.23
C GLU A 20 -12.44 -11.56 -23.41
N ALA A 21 -12.35 -11.14 -22.13
CA ALA A 21 -11.31 -11.67 -21.23
C ALA A 21 -11.47 -13.16 -20.96
N ARG A 22 -12.75 -13.61 -20.77
CA ARG A 22 -13.07 -15.03 -20.61
C ARG A 22 -12.71 -15.85 -21.86
N LYS A 23 -13.12 -15.39 -23.04
CA LYS A 23 -12.79 -16.02 -24.34
C LYS A 23 -11.27 -16.10 -24.53
N SER A 24 -10.56 -15.02 -24.30
CA SER A 24 -9.09 -14.99 -24.44
C SER A 24 -8.38 -15.97 -23.51
N LEU A 25 -8.87 -16.14 -22.26
CA LEU A 25 -8.30 -17.11 -21.34
C LEU A 25 -8.59 -18.55 -21.79
N VAL A 26 -9.82 -18.83 -22.20
CA VAL A 26 -10.21 -20.18 -22.71
C VAL A 26 -9.39 -20.53 -23.96
N GLU A 27 -9.25 -19.60 -24.91
CA GLU A 27 -8.43 -19.81 -26.10
C GLU A 27 -6.95 -20.08 -25.75
N TRP A 28 -6.44 -19.35 -24.77
CA TRP A 28 -5.08 -19.57 -24.31
C TRP A 28 -4.89 -21.00 -23.74
N PHE A 29 -5.80 -21.48 -22.90
CA PHE A 29 -5.75 -22.85 -22.39
C PHE A 29 -5.87 -23.88 -23.51
N THR A 30 -6.75 -23.66 -24.46
CA THR A 30 -6.94 -24.58 -25.60
C THR A 30 -5.68 -24.68 -26.48
N LYS A 31 -4.94 -23.58 -26.63
CA LYS A 31 -3.71 -23.50 -27.44
C LYS A 31 -2.44 -23.72 -26.64
N TRP A 32 -2.56 -23.93 -25.31
CA TRP A 32 -1.40 -23.99 -24.44
C TRP A 32 -0.47 -25.18 -24.80
N LYS A 33 0.81 -24.87 -24.85
CA LYS A 33 1.91 -25.83 -25.06
C LYS A 33 3.07 -25.42 -24.16
N LYS A 34 3.95 -26.38 -23.83
CA LYS A 34 5.18 -26.10 -23.10
C LYS A 34 5.96 -24.96 -23.80
N GLY A 35 6.28 -23.91 -23.05
CA GLY A 35 6.91 -22.69 -23.58
C GLY A 35 5.93 -21.58 -24.00
N THR A 36 4.61 -21.79 -23.91
CA THR A 36 3.62 -20.71 -24.08
C THR A 36 3.81 -19.67 -22.98
N LYS A 37 3.81 -18.37 -23.33
CA LYS A 37 3.92 -17.29 -22.35
C LYS A 37 2.80 -17.38 -21.32
N PRO A 38 3.12 -17.26 -20.01
CA PRO A 38 2.13 -17.18 -18.95
C PRO A 38 1.15 -16.03 -19.13
N ILE A 39 0.00 -16.08 -18.46
CA ILE A 39 -1.03 -15.04 -18.50
C ILE A 39 -1.03 -14.21 -17.22
N LEU A 40 -1.28 -12.92 -17.38
CA LEU A 40 -1.53 -11.96 -16.33
C LEU A 40 -2.94 -11.35 -16.48
N LEU A 41 -3.82 -11.64 -15.52
CA LEU A 41 -5.17 -11.07 -15.42
C LEU A 41 -5.07 -9.75 -14.64
N ILE A 42 -5.41 -8.62 -15.27
CA ILE A 42 -5.34 -7.29 -14.64
C ILE A 42 -6.73 -6.67 -14.59
N GLY A 43 -7.09 -6.10 -13.44
CA GLY A 43 -8.31 -5.31 -13.28
C GLY A 43 -8.70 -5.14 -11.83
N PRO A 44 -9.69 -4.29 -11.50
CA PRO A 44 -10.06 -3.97 -10.12
C PRO A 44 -10.43 -5.21 -9.29
N PRO A 45 -10.43 -5.10 -7.96
CA PRO A 45 -10.85 -6.20 -7.09
C PRO A 45 -12.31 -6.59 -7.32
N GLY A 46 -12.71 -7.78 -6.88
CA GLY A 46 -14.10 -8.24 -6.85
C GLY A 46 -14.79 -8.51 -8.20
N ILE A 47 -14.09 -8.41 -9.34
CA ILE A 47 -14.64 -8.61 -10.70
C ILE A 47 -14.49 -10.05 -11.22
N GLY A 48 -14.01 -11.00 -10.40
CA GLY A 48 -14.00 -12.42 -10.71
C GLY A 48 -12.71 -12.99 -11.31
N LYS A 49 -11.56 -12.30 -11.26
CA LYS A 49 -10.26 -12.81 -11.77
C LYS A 49 -9.89 -14.17 -11.18
N THR A 50 -9.84 -14.26 -9.85
CA THR A 50 -9.54 -15.51 -9.11
C THR A 50 -10.57 -16.60 -9.39
N THR A 51 -11.84 -16.22 -9.47
CA THR A 51 -12.92 -17.15 -9.79
C THR A 51 -12.76 -17.74 -11.19
N LEU A 52 -12.44 -16.90 -12.19
CA LEU A 52 -12.21 -17.36 -13.56
C LEU A 52 -11.00 -18.30 -13.66
N ALA A 53 -9.90 -18.00 -12.98
CA ALA A 53 -8.72 -18.87 -12.96
C ALA A 53 -9.05 -20.28 -12.38
N ASN A 54 -9.78 -20.31 -11.25
CA ASN A 54 -10.24 -21.55 -10.63
C ASN A 54 -11.17 -22.38 -11.55
N LEU A 55 -12.12 -21.70 -12.20
CA LEU A 55 -13.07 -22.36 -13.10
C LEU A 55 -12.38 -22.87 -14.38
N ALA A 56 -11.41 -22.13 -14.90
CA ALA A 56 -10.62 -22.56 -16.05
C ALA A 56 -9.78 -23.78 -15.70
N ALA A 57 -9.08 -23.79 -14.56
CA ALA A 57 -8.34 -24.95 -14.11
C ALA A 57 -9.22 -26.21 -14.04
N LYS A 58 -10.42 -26.06 -13.44
CA LYS A 58 -11.39 -27.15 -13.35
C LYS A 58 -11.89 -27.62 -14.72
N GLN A 59 -12.22 -26.70 -15.64
CA GLN A 59 -12.74 -27.02 -16.96
C GLN A 59 -11.70 -27.74 -17.83
N PHE A 60 -10.42 -27.42 -17.68
CA PHE A 60 -9.34 -28.02 -18.43
C PHE A 60 -8.63 -29.16 -17.69
N ASN A 61 -9.19 -29.66 -16.57
CA ASN A 61 -8.65 -30.75 -15.75
C ASN A 61 -7.22 -30.52 -15.26
N TYR A 62 -6.90 -29.30 -14.87
CA TYR A 62 -5.64 -28.98 -14.21
C TYR A 62 -5.76 -29.08 -12.69
N ASP A 63 -4.71 -29.60 -12.06
CA ASP A 63 -4.54 -29.53 -10.60
C ASP A 63 -4.02 -28.14 -10.21
N LEU A 64 -4.88 -27.35 -9.56
CA LEU A 64 -4.61 -25.93 -9.29
C LEU A 64 -3.82 -25.73 -8.01
N ILE A 65 -2.61 -25.21 -8.15
CA ILE A 65 -1.77 -24.75 -7.04
C ILE A 65 -1.91 -23.24 -6.94
N SER A 66 -2.68 -22.81 -5.94
CA SER A 66 -2.95 -21.38 -5.71
C SER A 66 -2.00 -20.81 -4.65
N LEU A 67 -1.33 -19.72 -5.00
CA LEU A 67 -0.41 -18.97 -4.14
C LEU A 67 -0.87 -17.53 -4.07
N ASN A 68 -0.82 -16.94 -2.87
CA ASN A 68 -0.94 -15.49 -2.74
C ASN A 68 0.47 -14.88 -2.75
N ALA A 69 0.70 -13.86 -3.58
CA ALA A 69 2.00 -13.22 -3.66
C ALA A 69 2.45 -12.56 -2.35
N SER A 70 1.51 -12.24 -1.44
CA SER A 70 1.81 -11.78 -0.09
C SER A 70 2.45 -12.86 0.80
N ASP A 71 2.14 -14.14 0.56
CA ASP A 71 2.69 -15.28 1.31
C ASP A 71 4.06 -15.67 0.78
N VAL A 72 4.39 -15.25 -0.43
CA VAL A 72 5.58 -15.64 -1.20
C VAL A 72 6.63 -14.53 -1.21
N ARG A 73 6.80 -13.83 -0.09
CA ARG A 73 7.72 -12.67 0.02
C ARG A 73 9.20 -13.04 -0.03
N ASN A 74 9.57 -14.31 0.22
CA ASN A 74 10.94 -14.78 0.23
C ASN A 74 11.23 -15.70 -0.96
N ARG A 75 12.35 -15.43 -1.66
CA ARG A 75 12.85 -16.24 -2.78
C ARG A 75 12.95 -17.74 -2.43
N GLN A 76 13.32 -18.06 -1.19
CA GLN A 76 13.41 -19.44 -0.72
C GLN A 76 12.06 -20.15 -0.69
N ASN A 77 11.01 -19.52 -0.16
CA ASN A 77 9.66 -20.08 -0.10
C ASN A 77 9.09 -20.35 -1.50
N ILE A 78 9.34 -19.45 -2.47
CA ILE A 78 8.89 -19.65 -3.85
C ILE A 78 9.55 -20.88 -4.47
N GLN A 79 10.85 -21.03 -4.30
CA GLN A 79 11.59 -22.17 -4.86
C GLN A 79 11.20 -23.49 -4.19
N GLU A 80 11.02 -23.50 -2.88
CA GLU A 80 10.62 -24.72 -2.12
C GLU A 80 9.22 -25.21 -2.51
N ILE A 81 8.27 -24.27 -2.73
CA ILE A 81 6.88 -24.64 -3.08
C ILE A 81 6.77 -25.03 -4.57
N LEU A 82 7.50 -24.36 -5.45
CA LEU A 82 7.33 -24.54 -6.89
C LEU A 82 8.33 -25.51 -7.54
N SER A 83 9.52 -25.73 -6.94
CA SER A 83 10.49 -26.69 -7.48
C SER A 83 9.96 -28.12 -7.63
N PRO A 84 9.22 -28.68 -6.66
CA PRO A 84 8.62 -30.00 -6.80
C PRO A 84 7.60 -30.09 -7.95
N VAL A 85 6.90 -28.98 -8.20
CA VAL A 85 5.81 -28.89 -9.19
C VAL A 85 6.35 -28.72 -10.61
N LEU A 86 7.44 -28.00 -10.76
CA LEU A 86 8.07 -27.76 -12.07
C LEU A 86 8.81 -29.00 -12.61
N GLY A 87 9.19 -29.94 -11.75
CA GLY A 87 9.96 -31.14 -12.09
C GLY A 87 9.19 -32.44 -12.23
N ASN A 88 8.01 -32.57 -11.61
CA ASN A 88 7.28 -33.83 -11.51
C ASN A 88 5.86 -33.74 -12.05
N GLN A 89 5.41 -34.79 -12.70
CA GLN A 89 3.98 -35.03 -12.91
C GLN A 89 3.36 -35.33 -11.54
N THR A 90 2.33 -34.55 -11.15
CA THR A 90 1.59 -34.84 -9.95
C THR A 90 0.81 -36.13 -10.11
N VAL A 91 0.64 -36.87 -9.02
CA VAL A 91 -0.09 -38.18 -9.01
C VAL A 91 -1.55 -37.99 -9.47
N PHE A 92 -2.09 -36.79 -9.43
CA PHE A 92 -3.51 -36.48 -9.67
C PHE A 92 -3.80 -35.66 -10.95
N GLY A 93 -2.81 -35.33 -11.78
CA GLY A 93 -3.07 -34.60 -13.03
C GLY A 93 -1.94 -33.66 -13.45
N THR A 94 -2.18 -32.83 -14.48
CA THR A 94 -1.24 -31.80 -14.93
C THR A 94 -1.36 -30.58 -14.01
N PRO A 95 -0.30 -30.16 -13.33
CA PRO A 95 -0.38 -29.01 -12.42
C PRO A 95 -0.52 -27.70 -13.20
N MET A 96 -1.26 -26.75 -12.59
CA MET A 96 -1.35 -25.36 -13.01
C MET A 96 -1.02 -24.45 -11.82
N ILE A 97 -0.21 -23.44 -12.02
CA ILE A 97 0.14 -22.49 -10.99
C ILE A 97 -0.71 -21.22 -11.15
N PHE A 98 -1.36 -20.81 -10.07
CA PHE A 98 -2.07 -19.54 -9.99
C PHE A 98 -1.44 -18.67 -8.90
N ILE A 99 -0.99 -17.46 -9.25
CA ILE A 99 -0.41 -16.51 -8.29
C ILE A 99 -1.31 -15.29 -8.23
N ASP A 100 -2.01 -15.12 -7.11
CA ASP A 100 -2.91 -13.98 -6.90
C ASP A 100 -2.18 -12.79 -6.25
N GLU A 101 -2.72 -11.59 -6.47
CA GLU A 101 -2.27 -10.32 -5.89
C GLU A 101 -0.78 -10.01 -6.14
N VAL A 102 -0.26 -10.31 -7.34
CA VAL A 102 1.17 -10.08 -7.66
C VAL A 102 1.61 -8.61 -7.61
N ASP A 103 0.67 -7.68 -7.58
CA ASP A 103 0.89 -6.25 -7.36
C ASP A 103 1.05 -5.90 -5.87
N GLY A 104 0.61 -6.77 -4.94
CA GLY A 104 0.77 -6.61 -3.49
C GLY A 104 2.21 -6.81 -2.97
N VAL A 105 3.12 -7.25 -3.83
CA VAL A 105 4.56 -7.41 -3.52
C VAL A 105 5.20 -6.00 -3.41
N HIS A 106 4.93 -5.30 -2.30
CA HIS A 106 5.42 -3.95 -2.05
C HIS A 106 6.24 -3.89 -0.76
N GLY A 107 7.49 -3.42 -0.85
CA GLY A 107 8.27 -3.03 0.32
C GLY A 107 9.78 -3.24 0.20
N ARG A 108 10.51 -2.57 1.08
CA ARG A 108 11.97 -2.75 1.27
C ARG A 108 12.35 -4.15 1.80
N ALA A 109 11.36 -4.97 2.17
CA ALA A 109 11.53 -6.34 2.67
C ALA A 109 11.46 -7.41 1.57
N ASP A 110 11.13 -7.05 0.32
CA ASP A 110 11.07 -7.98 -0.81
C ASP A 110 12.46 -8.22 -1.41
N TYR A 111 13.27 -8.96 -0.69
CA TYR A 111 14.56 -9.43 -1.21
C TYR A 111 14.33 -10.52 -2.27
N GLY A 112 14.18 -10.07 -3.55
CA GLY A 112 14.21 -10.98 -4.70
C GLY A 112 12.89 -11.67 -5.09
N GLY A 113 11.75 -11.35 -4.46
CA GLY A 113 10.45 -11.98 -4.80
C GLY A 113 10.03 -11.75 -6.25
N THR A 114 10.14 -10.53 -6.76
CA THR A 114 9.84 -10.22 -8.18
C THR A 114 10.77 -10.95 -9.14
N GLU A 115 12.06 -11.04 -8.82
CA GLU A 115 13.07 -11.73 -9.64
C GLU A 115 12.82 -13.23 -9.65
N ALA A 116 12.41 -13.81 -8.52
CA ALA A 116 12.05 -15.21 -8.43
C ALA A 116 10.81 -15.52 -9.27
N ILE A 117 9.77 -14.68 -9.22
CA ILE A 117 8.59 -14.81 -10.09
C ILE A 117 9.02 -14.75 -11.57
N ILE A 118 9.83 -13.78 -11.97
CA ILE A 118 10.30 -13.65 -13.37
C ILE A 118 11.10 -14.89 -13.80
N LYS A 119 11.91 -15.46 -12.92
CA LYS A 119 12.67 -16.69 -13.21
C LYS A 119 11.72 -17.85 -13.48
N ILE A 120 10.71 -18.05 -12.61
CA ILE A 120 9.70 -19.08 -12.76
C ILE A 120 8.90 -18.91 -14.05
N LEU A 121 8.51 -17.67 -14.41
CA LEU A 121 7.79 -17.39 -15.65
C LEU A 121 8.58 -17.75 -16.90
N LYS A 122 9.92 -17.66 -16.85
CA LYS A 122 10.81 -18.04 -17.98
C LYS A 122 11.05 -19.54 -18.07
N GLU A 123 11.09 -20.21 -16.93
CA GLU A 123 11.41 -21.64 -16.82
C GLU A 123 10.14 -22.52 -16.80
N ALA A 124 8.96 -21.91 -16.98
CA ALA A 124 7.67 -22.58 -16.83
C ALA A 124 7.48 -23.76 -17.81
N THR A 125 7.29 -24.92 -17.25
CA THR A 125 6.93 -26.16 -17.96
C THR A 125 5.44 -26.49 -17.82
N VAL A 126 4.71 -25.74 -16.98
CA VAL A 126 3.29 -25.88 -16.66
C VAL A 126 2.55 -24.57 -16.92
N PRO A 127 1.23 -24.58 -17.11
CA PRO A 127 0.43 -23.36 -17.23
C PRO A 127 0.59 -22.48 -16.00
N ILE A 128 0.89 -21.19 -16.19
CA ILE A 128 0.94 -20.21 -15.11
C ILE A 128 -0.01 -19.07 -15.42
N VAL A 129 -0.89 -18.77 -14.47
CA VAL A 129 -1.80 -17.62 -14.49
C VAL A 129 -1.51 -16.74 -13.28
N LEU A 130 -1.39 -15.45 -13.52
CA LEU A 130 -1.16 -14.44 -12.50
C LEU A 130 -2.39 -13.52 -12.42
N ALA A 131 -2.69 -12.96 -11.25
CA ALA A 131 -3.69 -11.92 -11.11
C ALA A 131 -3.13 -10.70 -10.36
N ALA A 132 -3.54 -9.50 -10.83
CA ALA A 132 -3.16 -8.22 -10.25
C ALA A 132 -4.34 -7.26 -10.26
N ASN A 133 -4.40 -6.35 -9.29
CA ASN A 133 -5.39 -5.28 -9.27
C ASN A 133 -4.92 -4.07 -10.07
N SER A 134 -3.62 -3.81 -10.09
CA SER A 134 -3.00 -2.67 -10.80
C SER A 134 -1.70 -3.06 -11.49
N ASP A 135 -1.38 -2.36 -12.58
CA ASP A 135 -0.15 -2.56 -13.36
C ASP A 135 0.79 -1.35 -13.34
N LEU A 136 0.55 -0.38 -12.46
CA LEU A 136 1.25 0.91 -12.46
C LEU A 136 2.68 0.84 -11.89
N SER A 137 2.99 -0.15 -11.06
CA SER A 137 4.31 -0.24 -10.43
C SER A 137 5.42 -0.63 -11.42
N LYS A 138 6.66 -0.15 -11.17
CA LYS A 138 7.83 -0.53 -11.98
C LYS A 138 8.08 -2.04 -11.99
N LYS A 139 7.78 -2.73 -10.89
CA LYS A 139 7.89 -4.20 -10.77
C LYS A 139 6.91 -4.90 -11.70
N MET A 140 5.67 -4.43 -11.75
CA MET A 140 4.66 -4.97 -12.67
C MET A 140 5.07 -4.80 -14.14
N GLN A 141 5.73 -3.70 -14.50
CA GLN A 141 6.27 -3.50 -15.86
C GLN A 141 7.32 -4.58 -16.23
N SER A 142 8.12 -5.02 -15.27
CA SER A 142 9.10 -6.09 -15.48
C SER A 142 8.43 -7.46 -15.65
N ILE A 143 7.38 -7.76 -14.90
CA ILE A 143 6.57 -8.98 -15.03
C ILE A 143 5.86 -8.99 -16.40
N LYS A 144 5.26 -7.86 -16.82
CA LYS A 144 4.52 -7.72 -18.08
C LYS A 144 5.33 -8.09 -19.32
N LYS A 145 6.64 -7.89 -19.32
CA LYS A 145 7.52 -8.27 -20.45
C LYS A 145 7.53 -9.78 -20.70
N ASN A 146 7.26 -10.59 -19.67
CA ASN A 146 7.36 -12.05 -19.72
C ASN A 146 6.00 -12.76 -19.79
N VAL A 147 4.90 -12.02 -19.84
CA VAL A 147 3.54 -12.57 -19.79
C VAL A 147 2.65 -12.00 -20.90
N GLN A 148 1.56 -12.68 -21.22
CA GLN A 148 0.47 -12.15 -22.01
C GLN A 148 -0.55 -11.53 -21.06
N THR A 149 -1.01 -10.31 -21.34
CA THR A 149 -1.93 -9.58 -20.44
C THR A 149 -3.36 -9.67 -20.93
N ILE A 150 -4.28 -10.04 -20.05
CA ILE A 150 -5.72 -9.99 -20.25
C ILE A 150 -6.30 -8.95 -19.27
N ARG A 151 -7.02 -7.95 -19.81
CA ARG A 151 -7.60 -6.87 -19.00
C ARG A 151 -9.05 -7.13 -18.68
N PHE A 152 -9.39 -7.00 -17.41
CA PHE A 152 -10.76 -6.98 -16.88
C PHE A 152 -11.19 -5.53 -16.66
N ARG A 153 -12.41 -5.23 -17.08
CA ARG A 153 -13.03 -3.91 -16.88
C ARG A 153 -14.07 -3.97 -15.77
N PRO A 154 -14.27 -2.87 -15.04
CA PRO A 154 -15.39 -2.76 -14.11
C PRO A 154 -16.69 -3.08 -14.83
N LEU A 155 -17.62 -3.73 -14.14
CA LEU A 155 -18.90 -4.08 -14.74
C LEU A 155 -19.80 -2.85 -14.84
N PRO A 156 -20.51 -2.69 -15.98
CA PRO A 156 -21.45 -1.60 -16.14
C PRO A 156 -22.63 -1.73 -15.15
N PRO A 157 -23.15 -0.61 -14.62
CA PRO A 157 -24.24 -0.59 -13.63
C PRO A 157 -25.47 -1.42 -14.02
N ARG A 158 -25.84 -1.41 -15.29
CA ARG A 158 -26.99 -2.19 -15.81
C ARG A 158 -26.80 -3.69 -15.61
N LEU A 159 -25.60 -4.18 -15.83
CA LEU A 159 -25.28 -5.60 -15.69
C LEU A 159 -25.23 -6.02 -14.21
N LEU A 160 -24.71 -5.15 -13.35
CA LEU A 160 -24.74 -5.33 -11.91
C LEU A 160 -26.16 -5.38 -11.37
N GLN A 161 -27.03 -4.47 -11.82
CA GLN A 161 -28.45 -4.43 -11.46
C GLN A 161 -29.16 -5.71 -11.86
N PHE A 162 -28.96 -6.17 -13.09
CA PHE A 162 -29.56 -7.41 -13.57
C PHE A 162 -29.13 -8.61 -12.71
N TYR A 163 -27.83 -8.71 -12.41
CA TYR A 163 -27.30 -9.80 -11.61
C TYR A 163 -27.79 -9.76 -10.16
N LEU A 164 -27.83 -8.56 -9.55
CA LEU A 164 -28.33 -8.39 -8.21
C LEU A 164 -29.82 -8.71 -8.09
N ASN A 165 -30.64 -8.28 -9.05
CA ASN A 165 -32.06 -8.60 -9.09
C ASN A 165 -32.30 -10.12 -9.15
N LYS A 166 -31.50 -10.85 -9.92
CA LYS A 166 -31.56 -12.32 -9.97
C LYS A 166 -31.29 -12.95 -8.60
N ILE A 167 -30.30 -12.42 -7.86
CA ILE A 167 -29.99 -12.89 -6.50
C ILE A 167 -31.14 -12.56 -5.54
N LEU A 168 -31.64 -11.33 -5.56
CA LEU A 168 -32.76 -10.90 -4.72
C LEU A 168 -34.01 -11.73 -4.93
N GLN A 169 -34.33 -12.05 -6.18
CA GLN A 169 -35.44 -12.96 -6.51
C GLN A 169 -35.21 -14.38 -5.93
N SER A 170 -33.98 -14.88 -6.01
CA SER A 170 -33.65 -16.21 -5.48
C SER A 170 -33.66 -16.28 -3.95
N GLU A 171 -33.51 -15.15 -3.27
CA GLU A 171 -33.55 -15.02 -1.81
C GLU A 171 -34.91 -14.52 -1.28
N ASP A 172 -35.90 -14.33 -2.16
CA ASP A 172 -37.19 -13.70 -1.86
C ASP A 172 -37.06 -12.36 -1.09
N ALA A 173 -36.01 -11.62 -1.44
CA ALA A 173 -35.62 -10.39 -0.76
C ALA A 173 -35.95 -9.16 -1.59
N LYS A 174 -36.29 -8.04 -0.93
CA LYS A 174 -36.60 -6.77 -1.57
C LYS A 174 -35.73 -5.66 -1.04
N ILE A 175 -35.15 -4.87 -1.92
CA ILE A 175 -34.40 -3.65 -1.62
C ILE A 175 -35.13 -2.50 -2.32
N SER A 176 -35.24 -1.34 -1.65
CA SER A 176 -35.87 -0.17 -2.29
C SER A 176 -35.07 0.26 -3.53
N PRO A 177 -35.72 0.79 -4.58
CA PRO A 177 -35.07 1.23 -5.81
C PRO A 177 -33.90 2.22 -5.55
N ASP A 178 -34.11 3.15 -4.62
CA ASP A 178 -33.10 4.16 -4.27
C ASP A 178 -31.87 3.53 -3.62
N SER A 179 -32.09 2.61 -2.66
CA SER A 179 -31.01 1.86 -2.01
C SER A 179 -30.26 0.96 -3.00
N LEU A 180 -30.96 0.36 -3.94
CA LEU A 180 -30.38 -0.48 -4.99
C LEU A 180 -29.49 0.35 -5.92
N MET A 181 -29.97 1.51 -6.37
CA MET A 181 -29.19 2.42 -7.22
C MET A 181 -27.94 2.94 -6.50
N LYS A 182 -28.08 3.33 -5.23
CA LYS A 182 -26.99 3.78 -4.39
C LYS A 182 -25.92 2.67 -4.22
N LEU A 183 -26.35 1.47 -3.91
CA LEU A 183 -25.48 0.30 -3.72
C LEU A 183 -24.69 -0.04 -5.00
N ILE A 184 -25.35 -0.02 -6.16
CA ILE A 184 -24.68 -0.26 -7.45
C ILE A 184 -23.63 0.83 -7.74
N LYS A 185 -23.95 2.09 -7.47
CA LYS A 185 -23.03 3.21 -7.67
C LYS A 185 -21.82 3.10 -6.73
N GLU A 186 -22.04 2.79 -5.47
CA GLU A 186 -21.00 2.67 -4.43
C GLU A 186 -20.08 1.44 -4.65
N SER A 187 -20.60 0.36 -5.26
CA SER A 187 -19.79 -0.82 -5.56
C SER A 187 -18.70 -0.57 -6.61
N GLY A 188 -18.82 0.50 -7.43
CA GLY A 188 -17.82 0.84 -8.44
C GLY A 188 -17.48 -0.28 -9.45
N GLY A 189 -18.36 -1.26 -9.62
CA GLY A 189 -18.13 -2.44 -10.48
C GLY A 189 -17.65 -3.69 -9.76
N ASP A 190 -17.44 -3.65 -8.43
CA ASP A 190 -17.06 -4.78 -7.59
C ASP A 190 -18.30 -5.62 -7.24
N ILE A 191 -18.43 -6.79 -7.85
CA ILE A 191 -19.58 -7.71 -7.64
C ILE A 191 -19.59 -8.25 -6.20
N ARG A 192 -18.42 -8.59 -5.64
CA ARG A 192 -18.33 -9.19 -4.30
C ARG A 192 -18.81 -8.20 -3.25
N SER A 193 -18.33 -6.95 -3.31
CA SER A 193 -18.77 -5.89 -2.41
C SER A 193 -20.26 -5.62 -2.58
N MET A 194 -20.77 -5.53 -3.81
CA MET A 194 -22.17 -5.32 -4.10
C MET A 194 -23.06 -6.39 -3.45
N ILE A 195 -22.74 -7.67 -3.62
CA ILE A 195 -23.54 -8.77 -3.05
C ILE A 195 -23.50 -8.75 -1.52
N ASN A 196 -22.34 -8.51 -0.92
CA ASN A 196 -22.19 -8.44 0.53
C ASN A 196 -22.99 -7.27 1.14
N PHE A 197 -22.97 -6.10 0.51
CA PHE A 197 -23.78 -4.95 0.92
C PHE A 197 -25.29 -5.22 0.76
N ALA A 198 -25.67 -5.86 -0.33
CA ALA A 198 -27.08 -6.24 -0.54
C ALA A 198 -27.56 -7.19 0.55
N GLN A 199 -26.77 -8.21 0.89
CA GLN A 199 -27.09 -9.14 1.98
C GLN A 199 -27.21 -8.40 3.31
N ALA A 200 -26.30 -7.49 3.62
CA ALA A 200 -26.34 -6.71 4.86
C ALA A 200 -27.61 -5.88 4.96
N LEU A 201 -28.02 -5.21 3.87
CA LEU A 201 -29.27 -4.43 3.84
C LEU A 201 -30.51 -5.31 4.08
N VAL A 202 -30.56 -6.49 3.47
CA VAL A 202 -31.70 -7.41 3.58
C VAL A 202 -31.80 -8.03 4.98
N THR A 203 -30.64 -8.33 5.62
CA THR A 203 -30.63 -8.93 6.96
C THR A 203 -30.90 -7.92 8.07
N GLY A 204 -31.21 -6.67 7.74
CA GLY A 204 -31.47 -5.60 8.72
C GLY A 204 -30.19 -5.14 9.46
N PHE A 205 -29.05 -5.68 9.12
CA PHE A 205 -27.80 -5.07 9.42
C PHE A 205 -27.75 -3.82 8.51
N ASN A 206 -28.23 -2.69 9.04
CA ASN A 206 -27.81 -1.43 8.47
C ASN A 206 -26.29 -1.48 8.60
N PRO A 207 -25.54 -1.72 7.51
CA PRO A 207 -24.16 -1.34 7.57
C PRO A 207 -24.23 0.09 8.07
N PRO A 208 -23.43 0.50 9.08
CA PRO A 208 -23.47 1.89 9.49
C PRO A 208 -23.55 2.62 8.17
N THR A 209 -24.57 3.48 8.01
CA THR A 209 -24.68 4.30 6.80
C THR A 209 -23.37 5.05 6.79
N GLU A 210 -22.37 4.34 6.33
CA GLU A 210 -21.17 4.92 5.86
C GLU A 210 -21.73 5.82 4.79
N LYS A 211 -21.98 7.12 5.19
CA LYS A 211 -21.89 8.21 4.25
C LYS A 211 -20.80 7.72 3.34
N SER A 212 -21.14 7.41 2.09
CA SER A 212 -20.21 6.92 1.09
C SER A 212 -18.84 7.42 1.49
N PHE A 213 -17.98 6.54 2.02
CA PHE A 213 -16.61 6.91 2.18
C PHE A 213 -16.13 7.01 0.74
N GLU A 214 -16.43 8.16 0.12
CA GLU A 214 -15.61 8.65 -0.96
C GLU A 214 -14.23 8.47 -0.38
N ILE A 215 -13.42 7.67 -1.06
CA ILE A 215 -12.00 7.57 -0.71
C ILE A 215 -11.53 8.99 -0.95
N LEU A 216 -11.60 9.78 0.12
CA LEU A 216 -11.20 11.18 0.07
C LEU A 216 -9.73 11.14 -0.29
N ASP A 217 -9.38 11.85 -1.33
CA ASP A 217 -7.99 12.14 -1.62
C ASP A 217 -7.39 12.79 -0.35
N VAL A 218 -6.10 12.59 -0.12
CA VAL A 218 -5.38 13.12 1.06
C VAL A 218 -5.70 14.60 1.30
N GLU A 219 -5.77 15.37 0.22
CA GLU A 219 -6.07 16.79 0.24
C GLU A 219 -7.50 17.07 0.70
N GLU A 220 -8.46 16.40 0.09
CA GLU A 220 -9.88 16.53 0.44
C GLU A 220 -10.14 16.11 1.87
N GLY A 221 -9.54 15.01 2.31
CA GLY A 221 -9.72 14.49 3.65
C GLY A 221 -9.14 15.39 4.75
N VAL A 222 -7.93 15.92 4.58
CA VAL A 222 -7.34 16.87 5.55
C VAL A 222 -8.14 18.16 5.58
N ASN A 223 -8.56 18.68 4.43
CA ASN A 223 -9.39 19.88 4.35
C ASN A 223 -10.77 19.66 5.00
N ALA A 224 -11.40 18.51 4.79
CA ALA A 224 -12.66 18.15 5.42
C ALA A 224 -12.53 18.00 6.93
N PHE A 225 -11.43 17.41 7.41
CA PHE A 225 -11.13 17.26 8.85
C PHE A 225 -11.12 18.62 9.56
N TYR A 226 -10.40 19.61 9.04
CA TYR A 226 -10.34 20.94 9.66
C TYR A 226 -11.60 21.80 9.44
N LYS A 227 -12.44 21.44 8.44
CA LYS A 227 -13.75 22.08 8.22
C LYS A 227 -14.89 21.44 8.99
N SER A 228 -14.66 20.30 9.64
CA SER A 228 -15.72 19.59 10.37
C SER A 228 -16.29 20.41 11.51
N ASN A 229 -17.58 20.23 11.78
CA ASN A 229 -18.31 21.01 12.80
C ASN A 229 -18.28 20.34 14.18
N SER A 230 -17.95 19.05 14.24
CA SER A 230 -17.92 18.25 15.47
C SER A 230 -16.75 17.29 15.50
N VAL A 231 -16.36 16.88 16.73
CA VAL A 231 -15.30 15.88 16.96
C VAL A 231 -15.67 14.53 16.34
N ASP A 232 -16.95 14.16 16.35
CA ASP A 232 -17.41 12.89 15.80
C ASP A 232 -17.36 12.89 14.27
N GLU A 233 -17.63 14.03 13.64
CA GLU A 233 -17.46 14.21 12.19
C GLU A 233 -15.96 14.14 11.82
N ALA A 234 -15.09 14.84 12.56
CA ALA A 234 -13.65 14.79 12.36
C ALA A 234 -13.09 13.35 12.52
N ARG A 235 -13.58 12.62 13.52
CA ARG A 235 -13.25 11.20 13.74
C ARG A 235 -13.67 10.34 12.55
N SER A 236 -14.89 10.51 12.06
CA SER A 236 -15.42 9.79 10.89
C SER A 236 -14.56 10.03 9.65
N ILE A 237 -14.13 11.27 9.42
CA ILE A 237 -13.24 11.63 8.32
C ILE A 237 -11.88 10.96 8.46
N LEU A 238 -11.26 10.95 9.65
CA LEU A 238 -9.99 10.26 9.87
C LEU A 238 -10.07 8.77 9.57
N TYR A 239 -11.14 8.09 9.96
CA TYR A 239 -11.35 6.67 9.64
C TYR A 239 -11.62 6.42 8.16
N SER A 240 -12.20 7.40 7.45
CA SER A 240 -12.45 7.30 6.00
C SER A 240 -11.19 7.49 5.15
N LEU A 241 -10.16 8.15 5.69
CA LEU A 241 -8.86 8.31 5.05
C LEU A 241 -8.09 6.97 5.05
N ARG A 242 -8.35 6.13 4.05
CA ARG A 242 -7.67 4.84 3.85
C ARG A 242 -6.33 5.00 3.13
N ILE A 243 -5.45 5.81 3.69
CA ILE A 243 -4.10 6.05 3.22
C ILE A 243 -3.07 5.40 4.14
N ASP A 244 -1.85 5.25 3.65
CA ASP A 244 -0.74 4.77 4.49
C ASP A 244 -0.61 5.63 5.76
N PRO A 245 -0.46 5.03 6.96
CA PRO A 245 -0.36 5.77 8.22
C PRO A 245 0.75 6.83 8.22
N ARG A 246 1.87 6.55 7.56
CA ARG A 246 2.97 7.51 7.44
C ARG A 246 2.60 8.69 6.53
N GLU A 247 1.89 8.41 5.46
CA GLU A 247 1.39 9.45 4.56
C GLU A 247 0.36 10.33 5.28
N LYS A 248 -0.50 9.75 6.10
CA LYS A 248 -1.47 10.46 6.95
C LYS A 248 -0.74 11.41 7.92
N ILE A 249 0.25 10.94 8.66
CA ILE A 249 1.07 11.76 9.57
C ILE A 249 1.73 12.91 8.81
N ASN A 250 2.34 12.63 7.67
CA ASN A 250 3.03 13.63 6.84
C ASN A 250 2.07 14.70 6.30
N ALA A 251 0.86 14.32 5.91
CA ALA A 251 -0.15 15.24 5.41
C ALA A 251 -0.59 16.25 6.49
N PHE A 252 -0.85 15.77 7.71
CA PHE A 252 -1.17 16.65 8.84
C PHE A 252 0.01 17.53 9.24
N TYR A 253 1.23 16.98 9.29
CA TYR A 253 2.44 17.72 9.56
C TYR A 253 2.65 18.87 8.57
N SER A 254 2.57 18.58 7.28
CA SER A 254 2.71 19.56 6.21
C SER A 254 1.68 20.68 6.34
N SER A 255 0.43 20.33 6.63
CA SER A 255 -0.68 21.27 6.75
C SER A 255 -0.52 22.20 7.96
N VAL A 256 -0.04 21.66 9.10
CA VAL A 256 0.21 22.45 10.31
C VAL A 256 1.37 23.41 10.12
N ILE A 257 2.51 22.97 9.57
CA ILE A 257 3.70 23.81 9.39
C ILE A 257 3.47 24.96 8.41
N THR A 258 2.68 24.75 7.37
CA THR A 258 2.42 25.77 6.36
C THR A 258 1.29 26.72 6.72
N SER A 259 0.56 26.43 7.81
CA SER A 259 -0.59 27.23 8.24
C SER A 259 -0.15 28.38 9.14
N ASN A 260 -0.86 29.51 9.02
CA ASN A 260 -0.65 30.67 9.88
C ASN A 260 -1.52 30.55 11.14
N ILE A 261 -1.02 29.79 12.14
CA ILE A 261 -1.66 29.56 13.43
C ILE A 261 -0.79 30.13 14.57
N SER A 262 -1.36 30.25 15.77
CA SER A 262 -0.62 30.72 16.93
C SER A 262 0.55 29.80 17.29
N ALA A 263 1.63 30.34 17.84
CA ALA A 263 2.81 29.54 18.25
C ALA A 263 2.43 28.44 19.27
N ASP A 264 1.50 28.74 20.19
CA ASP A 264 1.01 27.79 21.18
C ASP A 264 0.23 26.61 20.55
N ASP A 265 -0.62 26.91 19.57
CA ASP A 265 -1.36 25.87 18.84
C ASP A 265 -0.41 25.03 17.98
N MET A 266 0.55 25.67 17.32
CA MET A 266 1.57 24.99 16.54
C MET A 266 2.40 24.04 17.42
N GLN A 267 2.85 24.49 18.59
CA GLN A 267 3.59 23.66 19.54
C GLN A 267 2.77 22.41 19.95
N LYS A 268 1.49 22.62 20.33
CA LYS A 268 0.59 21.53 20.74
C LYS A 268 0.39 20.52 19.60
N PHE A 269 0.15 21.00 18.40
CA PHE A 269 -0.07 20.13 17.22
C PHE A 269 1.17 19.36 16.82
N LEU A 270 2.33 20.01 16.83
CA LEU A 270 3.59 19.32 16.56
C LEU A 270 3.90 18.25 17.60
N GLN A 271 3.54 18.46 18.86
CA GLN A 271 3.68 17.47 19.92
C GLN A 271 2.77 16.25 19.69
N ILE A 272 1.52 16.47 19.27
CA ILE A 272 0.58 15.40 18.89
C ILE A 272 1.12 14.60 17.69
N ILE A 273 1.58 15.28 16.66
CA ILE A 273 2.14 14.66 15.45
C ILE A 273 3.40 13.86 15.80
N SER A 274 4.28 14.41 16.63
CA SER A 274 5.47 13.70 17.12
C SER A 274 5.10 12.42 17.88
N THR A 275 4.06 12.48 18.72
CA THR A 275 3.56 11.29 19.44
C THR A 275 3.03 10.24 18.49
N ALA A 276 2.30 10.64 17.42
CA ALA A 276 1.81 9.75 16.38
C ALA A 276 2.96 9.10 15.60
N ASP A 277 3.99 9.87 15.23
CA ASP A 277 5.16 9.37 14.50
C ASP A 277 5.99 8.40 15.37
N MET A 278 6.20 8.70 16.66
CA MET A 278 6.84 7.80 17.60
C MET A 278 6.07 6.48 17.75
N LEU A 279 4.74 6.53 17.86
CA LEU A 279 3.90 5.33 17.91
C LEU A 279 4.07 4.51 16.64
N TYR A 280 4.00 5.14 15.47
CA TYR A 280 4.19 4.48 14.19
C TYR A 280 5.59 3.85 14.07
N GLY A 281 6.64 4.58 14.46
CA GLY A 281 8.01 4.06 14.52
C GLY A 281 8.15 2.84 15.43
N LYS A 282 7.46 2.84 16.59
CA LYS A 282 7.40 1.68 17.50
C LYS A 282 6.70 0.49 16.84
N ILE A 283 5.55 0.72 16.18
CA ILE A 283 4.81 -0.32 15.45
C ILE A 283 5.69 -0.96 14.38
N MET A 284 6.38 -0.16 13.59
CA MET A 284 7.29 -0.65 12.54
C MET A 284 8.45 -1.48 13.09
N LYS A 285 8.96 -1.10 14.26
CA LYS A 285 10.06 -1.82 14.93
C LYS A 285 9.61 -3.11 15.61
N THR A 286 8.44 -3.10 16.27
CA THR A 286 7.93 -4.22 17.07
C THR A 286 6.96 -5.12 16.32
N GLN A 287 6.50 -4.72 15.12
CA GLN A 287 5.50 -5.41 14.29
C GLN A 287 4.14 -5.60 15.00
N GLN A 288 3.85 -4.78 16.02
CA GLN A 288 2.59 -4.81 16.77
C GLN A 288 1.50 -4.01 16.06
N TRP A 289 1.01 -4.50 14.94
CA TRP A 289 0.01 -3.83 14.07
C TRP A 289 -1.29 -3.45 14.78
N ARG A 290 -1.65 -4.14 15.88
CA ARG A 290 -2.84 -3.82 16.69
C ARG A 290 -2.82 -2.40 17.25
N LEU A 291 -1.64 -1.78 17.37
CA LEU A 291 -1.49 -0.42 17.89
C LEU A 291 -1.89 0.66 16.87
N LEU A 292 -2.02 0.32 15.57
CA LEU A 292 -2.47 1.28 14.54
C LEU A 292 -3.84 1.90 14.85
N ARG A 293 -4.73 1.17 15.54
CA ARG A 293 -6.03 1.71 15.96
C ARG A 293 -5.96 2.95 16.84
N TYR A 294 -4.82 3.16 17.52
CA TYR A 294 -4.62 4.33 18.37
C TYR A 294 -4.08 5.54 17.61
N LEU A 295 -3.55 5.34 16.40
CA LEU A 295 -2.99 6.42 15.60
C LEU A 295 -4.04 7.49 15.29
N ASP A 296 -5.19 7.08 14.80
CA ASP A 296 -6.28 8.01 14.47
C ASP A 296 -6.85 8.70 15.73
N ALA A 297 -6.84 8.02 16.88
CA ALA A 297 -7.23 8.62 18.14
C ALA A 297 -6.24 9.72 18.59
N ILE A 298 -4.94 9.53 18.35
CA ILE A 298 -3.93 10.57 18.64
C ILE A 298 -4.08 11.73 17.65
N LEU A 299 -4.22 11.44 16.34
CA LEU A 299 -4.39 12.48 15.32
C LEU A 299 -5.68 13.28 15.48
N LEU A 300 -6.72 12.71 16.11
CA LEU A 300 -7.95 13.43 16.43
C LEU A 300 -7.68 14.62 17.38
N GLY A 301 -6.61 14.57 18.18
CA GLY A 301 -6.16 15.70 18.99
C GLY A 301 -5.75 16.95 18.20
N LEU A 302 -5.53 16.82 16.89
CA LEU A 302 -5.28 17.97 15.97
C LEU A 302 -6.57 18.74 15.66
N TYR A 303 -7.73 18.20 16.02
CA TYR A 303 -8.99 18.87 15.78
C TYR A 303 -9.19 20.04 16.73
N LYS A 304 -9.34 21.22 16.17
CA LYS A 304 -9.78 22.43 16.87
C LYS A 304 -10.69 23.21 15.91
N LYS A 305 -11.88 23.57 16.40
CA LYS A 305 -12.88 24.28 15.61
C LYS A 305 -12.35 25.65 15.15
N ASN A 306 -12.66 26.03 13.92
CA ASN A 306 -12.36 27.36 13.34
C ASN A 306 -10.88 27.69 13.16
N LEU A 307 -10.03 26.69 12.91
CA LEU A 307 -8.64 26.96 12.52
C LEU A 307 -8.50 27.15 11.01
N PRO A 308 -7.69 28.12 10.54
CA PRO A 308 -7.46 28.37 9.14
C PRO A 308 -6.42 27.39 8.53
N ILE A 309 -6.51 26.10 8.88
CA ILE A 309 -5.59 25.08 8.37
C ILE A 309 -6.16 24.51 7.08
N ARG A 310 -5.33 24.50 6.03
CA ARG A 310 -5.62 23.83 4.76
C ARG A 310 -4.51 22.85 4.42
N TYR A 311 -4.86 21.84 3.66
CA TYR A 311 -3.86 20.91 3.16
C TYR A 311 -2.79 21.64 2.36
N SER A 312 -1.55 21.30 2.66
CA SER A 312 -0.40 21.74 1.90
C SER A 312 0.62 20.62 1.85
N LYS A 313 1.23 20.43 0.69
CA LYS A 313 2.31 19.47 0.53
C LYS A 313 3.64 20.18 0.78
N TYR A 314 4.16 20.06 2.00
CA TYR A 314 5.49 20.55 2.32
C TYR A 314 6.53 19.56 1.78
N ASN A 315 7.22 19.95 0.73
CA ASN A 315 8.37 19.21 0.23
C ASN A 315 9.63 19.86 0.78
N LEU A 316 10.31 19.20 1.72
CA LEU A 316 11.69 19.53 1.98
C LEU A 316 12.44 19.49 0.65
N SER A 317 13.07 20.62 0.25
CA SER A 317 13.78 20.66 -1.02
C SER A 317 14.86 19.59 -1.01
N TRP A 318 14.91 18.78 -2.06
CA TRP A 318 15.90 17.72 -2.23
C TRP A 318 17.36 18.18 -2.04
N PRO A 319 17.74 19.40 -2.44
CA PRO A 319 19.06 19.96 -2.13
C PRO A 319 19.36 20.06 -0.64
N ILE A 320 18.38 20.49 0.19
CA ILE A 320 18.55 20.57 1.66
C ILE A 320 18.74 19.20 2.27
N LEU A 321 17.93 18.20 1.89
CA LEU A 321 18.06 16.83 2.38
C LEU A 321 19.39 16.19 1.99
N ASN A 322 19.84 16.44 0.77
CA ASN A 322 21.15 15.94 0.32
C ASN A 322 22.28 16.62 1.09
N ARG A 323 22.21 17.92 1.26
CA ARG A 323 23.21 18.67 2.05
C ARG A 323 23.28 18.11 3.48
N ILE A 324 22.16 17.95 4.18
CA ILE A 324 22.15 17.38 5.54
C ILE A 324 22.76 15.97 5.57
N ARG A 325 22.51 15.15 4.56
CA ARG A 325 23.08 13.80 4.48
C ARG A 325 24.58 13.79 4.24
N TRP A 326 25.06 14.60 3.29
CA TRP A 326 26.46 14.65 2.91
C TRP A 326 27.32 15.35 3.98
N ASP A 327 26.88 16.52 4.43
CA ASP A 327 27.60 17.26 5.47
C ASP A 327 27.56 16.49 6.80
N GLY A 328 26.42 15.93 7.17
CA GLY A 328 26.29 15.11 8.37
C GLY A 328 27.14 13.82 8.33
N ALA A 329 27.32 13.19 7.17
CA ALA A 329 28.19 12.03 7.03
C ALA A 329 29.66 12.40 7.21
N LYS A 330 30.09 13.55 6.66
CA LYS A 330 31.45 14.07 6.80
C LYS A 330 31.75 14.50 8.24
N ILE A 331 30.82 15.24 8.89
CA ILE A 331 30.93 15.58 10.32
C ILE A 331 31.01 14.32 11.18
N LYS A 332 30.21 13.31 10.90
CA LYS A 332 30.25 12.03 11.63
C LYS A 332 31.57 11.29 11.47
N SER A 333 32.19 11.37 10.30
CA SER A 333 33.51 10.82 10.05
C SER A 333 34.56 11.56 10.85
N LEU A 334 34.57 12.91 10.81
CA LEU A 334 35.46 13.77 11.57
C LEU A 334 35.35 13.52 13.08
N VAL A 335 34.14 13.52 13.61
CA VAL A 335 33.82 13.19 15.01
C VAL A 335 34.35 11.78 15.37
N GLY A 336 34.27 10.84 14.43
CA GLY A 336 34.75 9.47 14.63
C GLY A 336 36.29 9.37 14.76
N LEU A 337 37.02 10.18 14.00
CA LEU A 337 38.47 10.26 14.05
C LEU A 337 38.92 10.95 15.35
N LEU A 338 38.42 12.14 15.62
CA LEU A 338 38.80 12.92 16.80
C LEU A 338 38.41 12.24 18.12
N ALA A 339 37.27 11.56 18.16
CA ALA A 339 36.86 10.78 19.33
C ALA A 339 37.79 9.62 19.62
N LYS A 340 38.40 9.00 18.58
CA LYS A 340 39.38 7.93 18.70
C LYS A 340 40.70 8.48 19.24
N ASP A 341 41.16 9.61 18.74
CA ASP A 341 42.40 10.25 19.17
C ASP A 341 42.31 10.72 20.62
N MET A 342 41.15 11.20 21.03
CA MET A 342 40.89 11.61 22.43
C MET A 342 40.47 10.48 23.36
N HIS A 343 40.42 9.23 22.88
CA HIS A 343 39.99 8.05 23.66
C HIS A 343 38.60 8.18 24.33
N VAL A 344 37.66 8.89 23.67
CA VAL A 344 36.30 9.06 24.16
C VAL A 344 35.28 8.41 23.23
N SER A 345 34.07 8.16 23.73
CA SER A 345 33.01 7.62 22.88
C SER A 345 32.57 8.66 21.85
N LYS A 346 32.21 8.21 20.62
CA LYS A 346 31.68 9.09 19.57
C LYS A 346 30.48 9.90 20.02
N SER A 347 29.63 9.31 20.86
CA SER A 347 28.45 9.99 21.43
C SER A 347 28.85 11.11 22.37
N THR A 348 29.77 10.86 23.27
CA THR A 348 30.29 11.85 24.22
C THR A 348 31.03 12.98 23.50
N PHE A 349 31.86 12.62 22.50
CA PHE A 349 32.54 13.63 21.71
C PHE A 349 31.54 14.53 20.95
N SER A 350 30.58 13.96 20.26
CA SER A 350 29.58 14.72 19.50
C SER A 350 28.73 15.64 20.37
N SER A 351 28.32 15.17 21.57
CA SER A 351 27.39 15.93 22.42
C SER A 351 28.06 17.01 23.25
N ILE A 352 29.29 16.78 23.68
CA ILE A 352 30.00 17.65 24.61
C ILE A 352 31.19 18.36 23.94
N TYR A 353 32.12 17.61 23.42
CA TYR A 353 33.42 18.15 22.97
C TYR A 353 33.38 18.84 21.62
N PHE A 354 32.51 18.40 20.70
CA PHE A 354 32.44 18.94 19.34
C PHE A 354 32.11 20.44 19.33
N ARG A 355 31.18 20.89 20.17
CA ARG A 355 30.85 22.32 20.30
C ARG A 355 32.03 23.15 20.85
N PHE A 356 32.76 22.65 21.84
CA PHE A 356 33.92 23.33 22.38
C PHE A 356 35.06 23.38 21.36
N LEU A 357 35.25 22.33 20.56
CA LEU A 357 36.19 22.33 19.46
C LEU A 357 35.87 23.43 18.44
N LEU A 358 34.65 23.53 18.01
CA LEU A 358 34.21 24.59 17.07
C LEU A 358 34.47 26.00 17.65
N LEU A 359 34.21 26.20 18.93
CA LEU A 359 34.52 27.48 19.62
C LEU A 359 36.04 27.75 19.71
N CYS A 360 36.85 26.73 19.90
CA CYS A 360 38.31 26.83 19.92
C CYS A 360 38.85 27.20 18.54
N ILE A 361 38.32 26.64 17.47
CA ILE A 361 38.66 26.96 16.07
C ILE A 361 38.21 28.38 15.78
N LYS A 362 36.97 28.78 16.12
CA LYS A 362 36.44 30.15 15.97
C LYS A 362 37.36 31.21 16.60
N ASN A 363 37.91 30.89 17.79
CA ASN A 363 38.79 31.78 18.54
C ASN A 363 40.27 31.61 18.17
N LYS A 364 40.60 30.90 17.08
CA LYS A 364 41.98 30.64 16.60
C LYS A 364 42.92 30.04 17.67
N LYS A 365 42.36 29.27 18.60
CA LYS A 365 43.12 28.58 19.65
C LYS A 365 43.62 27.21 19.22
N ILE A 366 43.00 26.60 18.24
CA ILE A 366 43.33 25.32 17.67
C ILE A 366 43.26 25.42 16.17
N ASP A 367 44.28 25.00 15.48
CA ASP A 367 44.29 24.82 14.04
C ASP A 367 44.28 23.34 13.73
N LEU A 368 43.33 22.91 12.92
CA LEU A 368 43.18 21.51 12.50
C LEU A 368 43.53 21.46 11.01
N GLU A 369 44.48 20.63 10.64
CA GLU A 369 44.69 20.30 9.23
C GLU A 369 43.51 19.47 8.72
N LEU A 370 42.56 20.13 8.06
CA LEU A 370 41.35 19.52 7.49
C LEU A 370 41.43 19.58 5.96
N ASP A 371 40.84 18.59 5.32
CA ASP A 371 40.62 18.65 3.87
C ASP A 371 39.72 19.85 3.53
N GLU A 372 39.96 20.54 2.40
CA GLU A 372 39.17 21.69 1.92
C GLU A 372 37.66 21.48 2.08
N SER A 373 37.18 20.28 1.78
CA SER A 373 35.74 19.92 1.87
C SER A 373 35.21 19.80 3.31
N LEU A 374 36.06 19.53 4.29
CA LEU A 374 35.73 19.48 5.72
C LEU A 374 35.83 20.86 6.35
N GLU A 375 36.81 21.65 5.90
CA GLU A 375 37.02 23.02 6.34
C GLU A 375 35.80 23.91 6.02
N GLU A 376 35.27 23.79 4.79
CA GLU A 376 34.02 24.49 4.39
C GLU A 376 32.82 24.12 5.26
N ILE A 377 32.70 22.87 5.67
CA ILE A 377 31.59 22.40 6.51
C ILE A 377 31.76 22.86 7.95
N VAL A 378 32.98 22.75 8.49
CA VAL A 378 33.31 23.23 9.84
C VAL A 378 33.10 24.75 9.93
N GLN A 379 33.46 25.51 8.91
CA GLN A 379 33.22 26.95 8.88
C GLN A 379 31.71 27.29 8.89
N LYS A 380 30.90 26.54 8.13
CA LYS A 380 29.44 26.69 8.16
C LYS A 380 28.85 26.38 9.55
N GLU A 381 29.36 25.38 10.23
CA GLU A 381 28.93 25.03 11.59
C GLU A 381 29.37 26.10 12.62
N ILE A 382 30.55 26.69 12.44
CA ILE A 382 31.04 27.79 13.26
C ILE A 382 30.14 29.04 13.10
N ASP A 383 29.73 29.35 11.88
CA ASP A 383 28.84 30.51 11.59
C ASP A 383 27.44 30.33 12.21
N LEU A 384 27.00 29.12 12.46
CA LEU A 384 25.74 28.80 13.16
C LEU A 384 25.84 28.95 14.68
N ILE A 385 27.05 29.00 15.24
CA ILE A 385 27.26 29.17 16.68
C ILE A 385 27.24 30.69 16.98
N LYS A 386 26.11 31.15 17.52
CA LYS A 386 25.93 32.51 18.02
C LYS A 386 26.70 32.77 19.29
#